data_048b2e469462ca5f7c8ec29c38e71930
#
_entry.id   048b2e469462ca5f7c8ec29c38e71930
#
_cell.length_a   1.000
_cell.length_b   1.000
_cell.length_c   1.000
_cell.angle_alpha   90.00
_cell.angle_beta   90.00
_cell.angle_gamma   90.00
#
_symmetry.space_group_name_H-M   'P 1'
#
loop_
_entity.id
_entity.type
_entity.pdbx_description
1 polymer ?
#
loop_
_entity_poly.entity_id
_entity_poly.type
_entity_poly.pdbx_seq_one_letter_code
_entity_poly.pdbx_strand_id
1 'polypeptide(L)'
;MNDTTSVKEQHPISLLTVATIMCAVLYAIGAYSTAYIPSPWGVGQFRPAVVIPAFFAVIFGPMPAAVGAAIGTLIADSVKHGYLYPGSFLAAVPGNFIGFFLFGYIVKKKFTWGRFILASNVTLTVANLIVAFLYITVFKVLYLSQPAYVALSWDAIVFLSVGLTIWWFVTMLPFVLIITPLLIRAVAAAFPSVVPKDVRTHSLKEELPKITFSLAMLVPGLIMLLIGLATTFTVVGNYISSNFGPPIPTLIELMFYASGVVLFVLGILIYTGQKFIWHSSLKEKIEK
;
A
#
# COMPACT_ATOMS: atom_id res chain seq x y z
N MET A 1 7.21 -13.25 41.30
CA MET A 1 7.25 -13.33 39.82
C MET A 1 5.84 -13.60 39.35
N ASN A 2 5.04 -12.54 39.13
CA ASN A 2 3.69 -12.66 38.58
C ASN A 2 3.78 -12.34 37.10
N ASP A 3 3.78 -13.40 36.31
CA ASP A 3 3.68 -13.32 34.86
C ASP A 3 2.22 -13.02 34.50
N THR A 4 1.85 -11.75 34.53
CA THR A 4 0.58 -11.29 33.97
C THR A 4 0.71 -11.27 32.47
N THR A 5 0.54 -12.42 31.84
CA THR A 5 0.21 -12.50 30.42
C THR A 5 -1.05 -11.66 30.22
N SER A 6 -0.86 -10.45 29.69
CA SER A 6 -1.97 -9.58 29.30
C SER A 6 -2.80 -10.34 28.25
N VAL A 7 -3.92 -10.89 28.67
CA VAL A 7 -4.93 -11.46 27.77
C VAL A 7 -5.36 -10.30 26.87
N LYS A 8 -4.92 -10.33 25.63
CA LYS A 8 -5.33 -9.33 24.63
C LYS A 8 -6.85 -9.47 24.47
N GLU A 9 -7.60 -8.43 24.80
CA GLU A 9 -9.05 -8.39 24.57
C GLU A 9 -9.33 -8.73 23.11
N GLN A 10 -9.88 -9.92 22.86
CA GLN A 10 -10.27 -10.33 21.53
C GLN A 10 -11.67 -9.83 21.25
N HIS A 11 -11.83 -9.15 20.13
CA HIS A 11 -13.16 -8.76 19.66
C HIS A 11 -14.07 -9.99 19.50
N PRO A 12 -15.36 -9.91 19.85
CA PRO A 12 -16.29 -11.00 19.61
C PRO A 12 -16.42 -11.32 18.13
N ILE A 13 -16.69 -12.59 17.79
CA ILE A 13 -16.78 -13.09 16.40
C ILE A 13 -17.79 -12.29 15.59
N SER A 14 -18.93 -11.91 16.18
CA SER A 14 -19.95 -11.08 15.53
C SER A 14 -19.40 -9.73 15.08
N LEU A 15 -18.59 -9.08 15.92
CA LEU A 15 -17.95 -7.80 15.56
C LEU A 15 -16.92 -7.97 14.46
N LEU A 16 -16.14 -9.06 14.46
CA LEU A 16 -15.17 -9.36 13.40
C LEU A 16 -15.87 -9.62 12.06
N THR A 17 -17.01 -10.28 12.08
CA THR A 17 -17.84 -10.51 10.88
C THR A 17 -18.36 -9.19 10.31
N VAL A 18 -18.93 -8.34 11.13
CA VAL A 18 -19.39 -7.01 10.73
C VAL A 18 -18.23 -6.17 10.19
N ALA A 19 -17.08 -6.17 10.88
CA ALA A 19 -15.89 -5.48 10.43
C ALA A 19 -15.40 -5.96 9.06
N THR A 20 -15.45 -7.27 8.80
CA THR A 20 -15.07 -7.86 7.50
C THR A 20 -15.97 -7.35 6.38
N ILE A 21 -17.30 -7.37 6.61
CA ILE A 21 -18.28 -6.89 5.63
C ILE A 21 -18.09 -5.40 5.38
N MET A 22 -17.94 -4.60 6.44
CA MET A 22 -17.70 -3.16 6.31
C MET A 22 -16.40 -2.86 5.58
N CYS A 23 -15.32 -3.59 5.87
CA CYS A 23 -14.06 -3.46 5.13
C CYS A 23 -14.27 -3.73 3.65
N ALA A 24 -14.96 -4.82 3.29
CA ALA A 24 -15.23 -5.18 1.90
C ALA A 24 -16.04 -4.09 1.17
N VAL A 25 -17.12 -3.62 1.77
CA VAL A 25 -18.01 -2.61 1.17
C VAL A 25 -17.28 -1.27 1.01
N LEU A 26 -16.65 -0.76 2.07
CA LEU A 26 -15.95 0.51 2.03
C LEU A 26 -14.77 0.46 1.04
N TYR A 27 -14.02 -0.64 1.05
CA TYR A 27 -12.92 -0.81 0.11
C TYR A 27 -13.42 -0.94 -1.33
N ALA A 28 -14.53 -1.63 -1.57
CA ALA A 28 -15.13 -1.71 -2.89
C ALA A 28 -15.53 -0.32 -3.43
N ILE A 29 -16.22 0.48 -2.63
CA ILE A 29 -16.61 1.84 -2.98
C ILE A 29 -15.39 2.71 -3.26
N GLY A 30 -14.42 2.72 -2.36
CA GLY A 30 -13.20 3.52 -2.50
C GLY A 30 -12.34 3.08 -3.69
N ALA A 31 -12.22 1.79 -3.95
CA ALA A 31 -11.48 1.26 -5.10
C ALA A 31 -12.18 1.55 -6.43
N TYR A 32 -13.52 1.45 -6.47
CA TYR A 32 -14.31 1.78 -7.64
C TYR A 32 -14.25 3.27 -7.99
N SER A 33 -14.28 4.15 -7.00
CA SER A 33 -14.25 5.61 -7.22
C SER A 33 -12.99 6.10 -7.96
N THR A 34 -11.87 5.35 -7.88
CA THR A 34 -10.61 5.66 -8.57
C THR A 34 -10.27 4.66 -9.69
N ALA A 35 -11.19 3.74 -10.01
CA ALA A 35 -10.96 2.64 -10.94
C ALA A 35 -10.71 3.07 -12.39
N TYR A 36 -11.01 4.32 -12.72
CA TYR A 36 -10.86 4.89 -14.07
C TYR A 36 -9.54 5.65 -14.27
N ILE A 37 -8.67 5.68 -13.27
CA ILE A 37 -7.32 6.24 -13.36
C ILE A 37 -6.35 5.07 -13.62
N PRO A 38 -5.91 4.84 -14.89
CA PRO A 38 -5.04 3.72 -15.23
C PRO A 38 -3.59 3.99 -14.83
N SER A 39 -2.79 2.92 -14.78
CA SER A 39 -1.34 3.04 -14.79
C SER A 39 -0.84 3.56 -16.15
N PRO A 40 0.42 4.04 -16.25
CA PRO A 40 1.00 4.47 -17.52
C PRO A 40 1.02 3.39 -18.61
N TRP A 41 0.99 2.12 -18.23
CA TRP A 41 0.93 0.99 -19.18
C TRP A 41 -0.49 0.59 -19.60
N GLY A 42 -1.50 1.30 -19.12
CA GLY A 42 -2.91 0.91 -19.35
C GLY A 42 -3.34 -0.36 -18.59
N VAL A 43 -2.48 -0.90 -17.73
CA VAL A 43 -2.72 -2.11 -16.92
C VAL A 43 -2.69 -1.75 -15.45
N GLY A 44 -3.73 -2.11 -14.73
CA GLY A 44 -3.88 -1.71 -13.32
C GLY A 44 -4.45 -0.31 -13.16
N GLN A 45 -4.81 0.04 -11.93
CA GLN A 45 -5.57 1.24 -11.60
C GLN A 45 -4.98 1.90 -10.35
N PHE A 46 -5.14 3.21 -10.23
CA PHE A 46 -4.84 3.96 -9.03
C PHE A 46 -5.75 3.54 -7.87
N ARG A 47 -5.19 3.16 -6.71
CA ARG A 47 -5.95 2.60 -5.58
C ARG A 47 -5.57 3.15 -4.22
N PRO A 48 -5.77 4.42 -3.94
CA PRO A 48 -5.51 5.01 -2.62
C PRO A 48 -6.40 4.42 -1.52
N ALA A 49 -7.52 3.81 -1.90
CA ALA A 49 -8.48 3.17 -0.97
C ALA A 49 -7.89 2.02 -0.14
N VAL A 50 -6.66 1.56 -0.43
CA VAL A 50 -5.90 0.61 0.41
C VAL A 50 -5.73 1.08 1.87
N VAL A 51 -5.95 2.35 2.15
CA VAL A 51 -6.05 2.91 3.51
C VAL A 51 -7.14 2.23 4.34
N ILE A 52 -8.22 1.77 3.70
CA ILE A 52 -9.35 1.13 4.36
C ILE A 52 -8.95 -0.24 4.93
N PRO A 53 -8.49 -1.22 4.12
CA PRO A 53 -8.05 -2.49 4.70
C PRO A 53 -6.84 -2.35 5.63
N ALA A 54 -5.96 -1.35 5.43
CA ALA A 54 -4.88 -1.06 6.38
C ALA A 54 -5.44 -0.61 7.74
N PHE A 55 -6.46 0.26 7.77
CA PHE A 55 -7.17 0.65 8.98
C PHE A 55 -7.81 -0.57 9.68
N PHE A 56 -8.55 -1.39 8.93
CA PHE A 56 -9.18 -2.59 9.50
C PHE A 56 -8.16 -3.60 10.02
N ALA A 57 -6.98 -3.71 9.40
CA ALA A 57 -5.89 -4.56 9.86
C ALA A 57 -5.35 -4.14 11.23
N VAL A 58 -5.25 -2.82 11.48
CA VAL A 58 -4.82 -2.28 12.78
C VAL A 58 -5.86 -2.50 13.87
N ILE A 59 -7.13 -2.25 13.57
CA ILE A 59 -8.21 -2.29 14.57
C ILE A 59 -8.70 -3.72 14.84
N PHE A 60 -8.99 -4.47 13.78
CA PHE A 60 -9.67 -5.78 13.88
C PHE A 60 -8.74 -6.97 13.60
N GLY A 61 -7.51 -6.70 13.15
CA GLY A 61 -6.50 -7.72 12.91
C GLY A 61 -6.50 -8.30 11.49
N PRO A 62 -5.73 -9.39 11.28
CA PRO A 62 -5.39 -9.85 9.92
C PRO A 62 -6.57 -10.38 9.10
N MET A 63 -7.43 -11.20 9.69
CA MET A 63 -8.50 -11.88 8.94
C MET A 63 -9.58 -10.92 8.41
N PRO A 64 -10.16 -10.00 9.21
CA PRO A 64 -11.13 -9.03 8.71
C PRO A 64 -10.57 -8.15 7.59
N ALA A 65 -9.31 -7.73 7.69
CA ALA A 65 -8.66 -6.94 6.67
C ALA A 65 -8.38 -7.74 5.39
N ALA A 66 -7.85 -8.95 5.51
CA ALA A 66 -7.51 -9.80 4.38
C ALA A 66 -8.75 -10.20 3.56
N VAL A 67 -9.77 -10.72 4.24
CA VAL A 67 -11.02 -11.14 3.60
C VAL A 67 -11.76 -9.93 3.04
N GLY A 68 -11.83 -8.83 3.81
CA GLY A 68 -12.44 -7.58 3.37
C GLY A 68 -11.76 -6.99 2.14
N ALA A 69 -10.43 -6.96 2.11
CA ALA A 69 -9.67 -6.48 0.95
C ALA A 69 -9.86 -7.38 -0.29
N ALA A 70 -9.84 -8.70 -0.11
CA ALA A 70 -10.03 -9.67 -1.20
C ALA A 70 -11.42 -9.54 -1.83
N ILE A 71 -12.48 -9.52 -1.00
CA ILE A 71 -13.86 -9.39 -1.47
C ILE A 71 -14.09 -7.98 -2.05
N GLY A 72 -13.63 -6.94 -1.37
CA GLY A 72 -13.83 -5.55 -1.81
C GLY A 72 -13.19 -5.26 -3.17
N THR A 73 -11.97 -5.77 -3.43
CA THR A 73 -11.35 -5.60 -4.75
C THR A 73 -12.12 -6.35 -5.84
N LEU A 74 -12.59 -7.58 -5.55
CA LEU A 74 -13.40 -8.36 -6.50
C LEU A 74 -14.69 -7.64 -6.85
N ILE A 75 -15.38 -7.09 -5.86
CA ILE A 75 -16.62 -6.32 -6.09
C ILE A 75 -16.31 -5.07 -6.93
N ALA A 76 -15.31 -4.27 -6.55
CA ALA A 76 -14.97 -3.03 -7.26
C ALA A 76 -14.68 -3.29 -8.75
N ASP A 77 -13.85 -4.28 -9.02
CA ASP A 77 -13.46 -4.61 -10.39
C ASP A 77 -14.60 -5.24 -11.18
N SER A 78 -15.43 -6.07 -10.53
CA SER A 78 -16.60 -6.68 -11.17
C SER A 78 -17.67 -5.64 -11.51
N VAL A 79 -17.92 -4.68 -10.62
CA VAL A 79 -18.81 -3.54 -10.90
C VAL A 79 -18.30 -2.70 -12.07
N LYS A 80 -16.99 -2.41 -12.10
CA LYS A 80 -16.37 -1.67 -13.21
C LYS A 80 -16.55 -2.35 -14.56
N HIS A 81 -16.44 -3.68 -14.61
CA HIS A 81 -16.49 -4.45 -15.84
C HIS A 81 -17.90 -4.93 -16.20
N GLY A 82 -18.88 -4.83 -15.28
CA GLY A 82 -20.26 -5.26 -15.47
C GLY A 82 -20.48 -6.78 -15.34
N TYR A 83 -19.45 -7.53 -14.92
CA TYR A 83 -19.51 -8.98 -14.70
C TYR A 83 -18.47 -9.42 -13.67
N LEU A 84 -18.59 -10.65 -13.14
CA LEU A 84 -17.56 -11.20 -12.24
C LEU A 84 -16.21 -11.25 -12.98
N TYR A 85 -15.29 -10.37 -12.59
CA TYR A 85 -14.06 -10.13 -13.34
C TYR A 85 -12.97 -11.16 -13.02
N PRO A 86 -12.66 -12.08 -13.95
CA PRO A 86 -11.68 -13.15 -13.68
C PRO A 86 -10.28 -12.62 -13.37
N GLY A 87 -9.87 -11.48 -13.96
CA GLY A 87 -8.58 -10.87 -13.68
C GLY A 87 -8.41 -10.48 -12.23
N SER A 88 -9.47 -9.97 -11.58
CA SER A 88 -9.44 -9.70 -10.15
C SER A 88 -9.43 -10.98 -9.31
N PHE A 89 -10.28 -11.94 -9.68
CA PHE A 89 -10.36 -13.23 -8.97
C PHE A 89 -9.04 -14.00 -8.98
N LEU A 90 -8.37 -14.06 -10.13
CA LEU A 90 -7.12 -14.81 -10.32
C LEU A 90 -5.88 -14.10 -9.75
N ALA A 91 -5.90 -12.77 -9.66
CA ALA A 91 -4.71 -12.00 -9.29
C ALA A 91 -4.93 -11.10 -8.07
N ALA A 92 -5.92 -10.21 -8.11
CA ALA A 92 -6.08 -9.20 -7.06
C ALA A 92 -6.61 -9.79 -5.74
N VAL A 93 -7.48 -10.79 -5.81
CA VAL A 93 -8.01 -11.49 -4.62
C VAL A 93 -6.88 -12.15 -3.82
N PRO A 94 -6.05 -13.05 -4.38
CA PRO A 94 -4.97 -13.68 -3.62
C PRO A 94 -3.91 -12.66 -3.15
N GLY A 95 -3.54 -11.70 -3.99
CA GLY A 95 -2.55 -10.69 -3.61
C GLY A 95 -3.00 -9.79 -2.47
N ASN A 96 -4.23 -9.27 -2.53
CA ASN A 96 -4.79 -8.44 -1.45
C ASN A 96 -5.03 -9.26 -0.17
N PHE A 97 -5.50 -10.50 -0.28
CA PHE A 97 -5.65 -11.37 0.88
C PHE A 97 -4.31 -11.55 1.60
N ILE A 98 -3.28 -12.01 0.89
CA ILE A 98 -1.95 -12.25 1.47
C ILE A 98 -1.37 -10.96 2.04
N GLY A 99 -1.43 -9.86 1.30
CA GLY A 99 -0.87 -8.60 1.72
C GLY A 99 -1.50 -8.06 3.00
N PHE A 100 -2.82 -7.96 3.08
CA PHE A 100 -3.49 -7.43 4.27
C PHE A 100 -3.54 -8.41 5.44
N PHE A 101 -3.42 -9.71 5.17
CA PHE A 101 -3.14 -10.68 6.22
C PHE A 101 -1.77 -10.42 6.85
N LEU A 102 -0.72 -10.23 6.04
CA LEU A 102 0.62 -9.88 6.51
C LEU A 102 0.63 -8.55 7.28
N PHE A 103 -0.09 -7.54 6.78
CA PHE A 103 -0.22 -6.26 7.48
C PHE A 103 -0.72 -6.46 8.91
N GLY A 104 -1.88 -7.09 9.04
CA GLY A 104 -2.49 -7.35 10.34
C GLY A 104 -1.63 -8.25 11.22
N TYR A 105 -0.95 -9.23 10.65
CA TYR A 105 -0.03 -10.11 11.38
C TYR A 105 1.16 -9.36 11.97
N ILE A 106 1.77 -8.44 11.21
CA ILE A 106 2.91 -7.64 11.67
C ILE A 106 2.51 -6.72 12.83
N VAL A 107 1.33 -6.09 12.75
CA VAL A 107 0.87 -5.14 13.78
C VAL A 107 0.18 -5.80 14.97
N LYS A 108 -0.31 -7.04 14.83
CA LYS A 108 -1.13 -7.73 15.85
C LYS A 108 -0.39 -8.02 17.15
N LYS A 109 0.88 -8.42 17.10
CA LYS A 109 1.62 -8.87 18.32
C LYS A 109 1.81 -7.76 19.34
N LYS A 110 2.19 -6.57 18.88
CA LYS A 110 2.33 -5.35 19.66
C LYS A 110 2.22 -4.20 18.68
N PHE A 111 1.23 -3.34 18.84
CA PHE A 111 1.13 -2.17 17.99
C PHE A 111 2.26 -1.19 18.33
N THR A 112 2.94 -0.71 17.31
CA THR A 112 3.81 0.47 17.34
C THR A 112 3.74 1.14 15.97
N TRP A 113 3.95 2.44 15.90
CA TRP A 113 3.96 3.14 14.62
C TRP A 113 5.12 2.69 13.72
N GLY A 114 6.24 2.26 14.29
CA GLY A 114 7.32 1.63 13.52
C GLY A 114 6.88 0.32 12.83
N ARG A 115 6.12 -0.53 13.51
CA ARG A 115 5.53 -1.74 12.90
C ARG A 115 4.46 -1.43 11.88
N PHE A 116 3.68 -0.37 12.07
CA PHE A 116 2.73 0.11 11.08
C PHE A 116 3.43 0.52 9.79
N ILE A 117 4.54 1.28 9.87
CA ILE A 117 5.34 1.67 8.72
C ILE A 117 5.94 0.44 8.02
N LEU A 118 6.50 -0.50 8.80
CA LEU A 118 7.02 -1.76 8.26
C LEU A 118 5.93 -2.56 7.55
N ALA A 119 4.77 -2.72 8.20
CA ALA A 119 3.62 -3.43 7.62
C ALA A 119 3.16 -2.78 6.31
N SER A 120 3.10 -1.45 6.25
CA SER A 120 2.74 -0.71 5.04
C SER A 120 3.69 -1.02 3.89
N ASN A 121 5.00 -0.93 4.13
CA ASN A 121 6.02 -1.20 3.11
C ASN A 121 6.00 -2.66 2.64
N VAL A 122 5.99 -3.61 3.58
CA VAL A 122 5.97 -5.06 3.27
C VAL A 122 4.70 -5.41 2.50
N THR A 123 3.55 -4.98 2.98
CA THR A 123 2.25 -5.29 2.34
C THR A 123 2.18 -4.72 0.93
N LEU A 124 2.49 -3.43 0.76
CA LEU A 124 2.41 -2.81 -0.57
C LEU A 124 3.42 -3.39 -1.55
N THR A 125 4.57 -3.85 -1.08
CA THR A 125 5.53 -4.55 -1.95
C THR A 125 5.04 -5.95 -2.30
N VAL A 126 4.73 -6.76 -1.31
CA VAL A 126 4.38 -8.19 -1.51
C VAL A 126 3.04 -8.34 -2.24
N ALA A 127 1.99 -7.63 -1.78
CA ALA A 127 0.67 -7.72 -2.39
C ALA A 127 0.71 -7.29 -3.85
N ASN A 128 1.30 -6.13 -4.13
CA ASN A 128 1.34 -5.59 -5.48
C ASN A 128 2.19 -6.45 -6.42
N LEU A 129 3.28 -7.05 -5.93
CA LEU A 129 4.08 -7.98 -6.73
C LEU A 129 3.29 -9.24 -7.08
N ILE A 130 2.58 -9.82 -6.12
CA ILE A 130 1.70 -10.98 -6.36
C ILE A 130 0.61 -10.62 -7.38
N VAL A 131 -0.07 -9.49 -7.17
CA VAL A 131 -1.13 -9.03 -8.09
C VAL A 131 -0.58 -8.82 -9.49
N ALA A 132 0.52 -8.09 -9.64
CA ALA A 132 1.12 -7.79 -10.93
C ALA A 132 1.54 -9.05 -11.67
N PHE A 133 2.26 -9.93 -10.99
CA PHE A 133 2.75 -11.17 -11.57
C PHE A 133 1.60 -12.11 -11.98
N LEU A 134 0.63 -12.36 -11.10
CA LEU A 134 -0.51 -13.21 -11.41
C LEU A 134 -1.41 -12.60 -12.50
N TYR A 135 -1.58 -11.29 -12.51
CA TYR A 135 -2.37 -10.61 -13.53
C TYR A 135 -1.75 -10.78 -14.92
N ILE A 136 -0.44 -10.62 -15.03
CA ILE A 136 0.26 -10.77 -16.31
C ILE A 136 0.33 -12.24 -16.69
N THR A 137 0.82 -13.13 -15.82
CA THR A 137 1.07 -14.54 -16.17
C THR A 137 -0.22 -15.36 -16.19
N VAL A 138 -0.98 -15.37 -15.10
CA VAL A 138 -2.14 -16.25 -15.00
C VAL A 138 -3.32 -15.69 -15.79
N PHE A 139 -3.64 -14.41 -15.65
CA PHE A 139 -4.81 -13.86 -16.33
C PHE A 139 -4.54 -13.53 -17.79
N LYS A 140 -3.48 -12.74 -18.12
CA LYS A 140 -3.25 -12.29 -19.50
C LYS A 140 -2.66 -13.39 -20.39
N VAL A 141 -1.66 -14.14 -19.89
CA VAL A 141 -0.99 -15.18 -20.68
C VAL A 141 -1.82 -16.48 -20.68
N LEU A 142 -2.10 -17.05 -19.50
CA LEU A 142 -2.71 -18.39 -19.44
C LEU A 142 -4.22 -18.37 -19.69
N TYR A 143 -4.98 -17.48 -19.02
CA TYR A 143 -6.43 -17.46 -19.10
C TYR A 143 -6.95 -16.82 -20.40
N LEU A 144 -6.46 -15.63 -20.76
CA LEU A 144 -6.89 -14.91 -21.96
C LEU A 144 -6.11 -15.31 -23.22
N SER A 145 -4.94 -15.95 -23.07
CA SER A 145 -4.01 -16.24 -24.19
C SER A 145 -3.80 -15.02 -25.07
N GLN A 146 -3.65 -13.82 -24.46
CA GLN A 146 -3.60 -12.56 -25.18
C GLN A 146 -2.27 -12.46 -25.95
N PRO A 147 -2.28 -12.37 -27.31
CA PRO A 147 -1.07 -12.51 -28.11
C PRO A 147 0.10 -11.56 -27.72
N ALA A 148 -0.24 -10.31 -27.38
CA ALA A 148 0.73 -9.32 -26.93
C ALA A 148 1.49 -9.70 -25.64
N TYR A 149 0.89 -10.50 -24.77
CA TYR A 149 1.52 -10.98 -23.53
C TYR A 149 2.15 -12.36 -23.69
N VAL A 150 1.57 -13.23 -24.51
CA VAL A 150 2.13 -14.55 -24.82
C VAL A 150 3.48 -14.42 -25.55
N ALA A 151 3.64 -13.40 -26.37
CA ALA A 151 4.88 -13.12 -27.10
C ALA A 151 6.01 -12.52 -26.23
N LEU A 152 5.71 -12.14 -24.96
CA LEU A 152 6.72 -11.55 -24.10
C LEU A 152 7.73 -12.60 -23.61
N SER A 153 9.01 -12.21 -23.56
CA SER A 153 10.03 -12.96 -22.85
C SER A 153 9.79 -12.95 -21.34
N TRP A 154 10.37 -13.91 -20.61
CA TRP A 154 10.27 -13.93 -19.16
C TRP A 154 10.81 -12.66 -18.51
N ASP A 155 11.91 -12.11 -19.04
CA ASP A 155 12.48 -10.86 -18.56
C ASP A 155 11.50 -9.70 -18.71
N ALA A 156 10.78 -9.64 -19.84
CA ALA A 156 9.75 -8.64 -20.08
C ALA A 156 8.58 -8.77 -19.10
N ILE A 157 8.13 -9.99 -18.81
CA ILE A 157 7.09 -10.27 -17.82
C ILE A 157 7.53 -9.81 -16.42
N VAL A 158 8.76 -10.12 -16.02
CA VAL A 158 9.33 -9.69 -14.74
C VAL A 158 9.41 -8.16 -14.68
N PHE A 159 9.92 -7.51 -15.71
CA PHE A 159 10.01 -6.04 -15.78
C PHE A 159 8.66 -5.36 -15.66
N LEU A 160 7.64 -5.83 -16.38
CA LEU A 160 6.28 -5.30 -16.30
C LEU A 160 5.68 -5.52 -14.91
N SER A 161 5.91 -6.68 -14.31
CA SER A 161 5.42 -6.99 -12.96
C SER A 161 6.06 -6.08 -11.91
N VAL A 162 7.36 -5.88 -11.99
CA VAL A 162 8.09 -4.97 -11.09
C VAL A 162 7.65 -3.52 -11.31
N GLY A 163 7.55 -3.08 -12.57
CA GLY A 163 7.09 -1.74 -12.90
C GLY A 163 5.69 -1.44 -12.35
N LEU A 164 4.75 -2.37 -12.54
CA LEU A 164 3.39 -2.23 -12.01
C LEU A 164 3.37 -2.24 -10.47
N THR A 165 4.21 -3.06 -9.85
CA THR A 165 4.40 -3.09 -8.39
C THR A 165 4.88 -1.73 -7.88
N ILE A 166 5.87 -1.15 -8.52
CA ILE A 166 6.42 0.16 -8.15
C ILE A 166 5.37 1.26 -8.31
N TRP A 167 4.63 1.26 -9.41
CA TRP A 167 3.52 2.18 -9.63
C TRP A 167 2.51 2.15 -8.47
N TRP A 168 2.03 0.97 -8.12
CA TRP A 168 1.09 0.84 -7.01
C TRP A 168 1.71 1.19 -5.67
N PHE A 169 2.93 0.76 -5.41
CA PHE A 169 3.63 1.09 -4.17
C PHE A 169 3.70 2.61 -3.96
N VAL A 170 4.15 3.35 -4.97
CA VAL A 170 4.33 4.80 -4.88
C VAL A 170 3.03 5.54 -4.76
N THR A 171 2.02 5.11 -5.51
CA THR A 171 0.71 5.77 -5.51
C THR A 171 -0.15 5.40 -4.29
N MET A 172 0.18 4.35 -3.55
CA MET A 172 -0.55 3.89 -2.37
C MET A 172 0.12 4.28 -1.05
N LEU A 173 1.45 4.21 -0.97
CA LEU A 173 2.21 4.39 0.27
C LEU A 173 1.93 5.72 0.98
N PRO A 174 1.94 6.89 0.32
CA PRO A 174 1.65 8.15 0.98
C PRO A 174 0.25 8.18 1.63
N PHE A 175 -0.74 7.62 0.94
CA PHE A 175 -2.10 7.55 1.46
C PHE A 175 -2.19 6.67 2.71
N VAL A 176 -1.57 5.49 2.69
CA VAL A 176 -1.55 4.59 3.86
C VAL A 176 -0.85 5.26 5.03
N LEU A 177 0.32 5.87 4.81
CA LEU A 177 1.12 6.45 5.89
C LEU A 177 0.48 7.72 6.49
N ILE A 178 -0.27 8.50 5.70
CA ILE A 178 -0.86 9.77 6.16
C ILE A 178 -2.31 9.57 6.61
N ILE A 179 -3.14 8.97 5.77
CA ILE A 179 -4.59 8.91 6.00
C ILE A 179 -4.97 7.84 7.02
N THR A 180 -4.33 6.66 6.98
CA THR A 180 -4.69 5.60 7.94
C THR A 180 -4.49 6.01 9.40
N PRO A 181 -3.38 6.65 9.83
CA PRO A 181 -3.23 7.16 11.18
C PRO A 181 -4.31 8.18 11.56
N LEU A 182 -4.70 9.07 10.64
CA LEU A 182 -5.78 10.04 10.88
C LEU A 182 -7.12 9.35 11.11
N LEU A 183 -7.46 8.34 10.30
CA LEU A 183 -8.67 7.52 10.47
C LEU A 183 -8.66 6.79 11.81
N ILE A 184 -7.54 6.18 12.19
CA ILE A 184 -7.40 5.49 13.49
C ILE A 184 -7.68 6.47 14.64
N ARG A 185 -7.14 7.69 14.57
CA ARG A 185 -7.35 8.71 15.61
C ARG A 185 -8.76 9.22 15.64
N ALA A 186 -9.38 9.48 14.50
CA ALA A 186 -10.77 9.91 14.42
C ALA A 186 -11.72 8.85 15.03
N VAL A 187 -11.52 7.58 14.67
CA VAL A 187 -12.32 6.49 15.23
C VAL A 187 -12.02 6.25 16.71
N ALA A 188 -10.77 6.38 17.14
CA ALA A 188 -10.42 6.26 18.56
C ALA A 188 -11.07 7.36 19.42
N ALA A 189 -11.26 8.56 18.87
CA ALA A 189 -11.95 9.66 19.56
C ALA A 189 -13.47 9.45 19.59
N ALA A 190 -14.07 9.00 18.49
CA ALA A 190 -15.51 8.80 18.37
C ALA A 190 -16.01 7.49 19.02
N PHE A 191 -15.24 6.42 18.88
CA PHE A 191 -15.60 5.06 19.31
C PHE A 191 -14.42 4.39 20.05
N PRO A 192 -14.05 4.87 21.25
CA PRO A 192 -12.87 4.38 21.96
C PRO A 192 -12.94 2.90 22.34
N SER A 193 -14.14 2.33 22.48
CA SER A 193 -14.36 0.91 22.78
C SER A 193 -14.01 -0.03 21.60
N VAL A 194 -14.03 0.48 20.36
CA VAL A 194 -13.74 -0.31 19.15
C VAL A 194 -12.25 -0.41 18.88
N VAL A 195 -11.48 0.63 19.27
CA VAL A 195 -10.05 0.69 19.01
C VAL A 195 -9.28 0.01 20.15
N PRO A 196 -8.41 -0.96 19.86
CA PRO A 196 -7.62 -1.65 20.86
C PRO A 196 -6.82 -0.69 21.74
N LYS A 197 -6.73 -1.01 23.04
CA LYS A 197 -6.11 -0.14 24.05
C LYS A 197 -4.66 0.19 23.70
N ASP A 198 -3.89 -0.79 23.21
CA ASP A 198 -2.52 -0.61 22.78
C ASP A 198 -2.42 0.40 21.61
N VAL A 199 -3.36 0.40 20.67
CA VAL A 199 -3.39 1.38 19.55
C VAL A 199 -3.71 2.79 20.06
N ARG A 200 -4.63 2.91 21.05
CA ARG A 200 -5.03 4.22 21.60
C ARG A 200 -3.95 4.89 22.43
N THR A 201 -3.19 4.10 23.19
CA THR A 201 -2.17 4.62 24.12
C THR A 201 -0.89 5.06 23.43
N HIS A 202 -0.59 4.54 22.23
CA HIS A 202 0.60 4.92 21.48
C HIS A 202 0.45 6.28 20.82
N SER A 203 1.17 7.28 21.36
CA SER A 203 1.13 8.65 20.83
C SER A 203 1.81 8.77 19.47
N LEU A 204 1.11 9.36 18.50
CA LEU A 204 1.73 9.72 17.22
C LEU A 204 2.91 10.68 17.37
N LYS A 205 2.84 11.60 18.37
CA LYS A 205 3.88 12.61 18.59
C LYS A 205 5.15 12.05 19.21
N GLU A 206 5.04 10.99 20.02
CA GLU A 206 6.17 10.43 20.77
C GLU A 206 6.81 9.24 20.05
N GLU A 207 6.03 8.47 19.32
CA GLU A 207 6.47 7.21 18.73
C GLU A 207 6.69 7.21 17.23
N LEU A 208 6.15 8.19 16.51
CA LEU A 208 6.63 8.41 15.16
C LEU A 208 8.03 8.99 15.31
N PRO A 209 9.08 8.15 15.23
CA PRO A 209 10.42 8.68 15.13
C PRO A 209 10.40 9.54 13.88
N LYS A 210 10.53 10.83 14.08
CA LYS A 210 10.44 11.89 13.07
C LYS A 210 11.22 11.55 11.81
N ILE A 211 12.33 10.83 11.99
CA ILE A 211 13.21 10.33 10.94
C ILE A 211 12.64 9.11 10.22
N THR A 212 12.10 8.11 10.93
CA THR A 212 11.66 6.84 10.31
C THR A 212 10.50 7.03 9.34
N PHE A 213 9.57 7.94 9.67
CA PHE A 213 8.43 8.23 8.80
C PHE A 213 8.86 8.96 7.52
N SER A 214 9.78 9.92 7.65
CA SER A 214 10.37 10.59 6.48
C SER A 214 11.24 9.65 5.66
N LEU A 215 12.05 8.80 6.32
CA LEU A 215 12.88 7.80 5.65
C LEU A 215 12.05 6.76 4.88
N ALA A 216 10.87 6.40 5.38
CA ALA A 216 9.96 5.49 4.68
C ALA A 216 9.47 6.03 3.32
N MET A 217 9.60 7.33 3.07
CA MET A 217 9.35 7.96 1.78
C MET A 217 10.66 8.35 1.06
N LEU A 218 11.63 8.90 1.79
CA LEU A 218 12.91 9.35 1.20
C LEU A 218 13.69 8.18 0.58
N VAL A 219 13.78 7.04 1.29
CA VAL A 219 14.57 5.90 0.81
C VAL A 219 13.97 5.30 -0.46
N PRO A 220 12.67 4.93 -0.53
CA PRO A 220 12.08 4.47 -1.79
C PRO A 220 12.16 5.54 -2.90
N GLY A 221 11.92 6.81 -2.57
CA GLY A 221 12.04 7.91 -3.52
C GLY A 221 13.44 8.02 -4.13
N LEU A 222 14.48 7.94 -3.30
CA LEU A 222 15.87 7.96 -3.76
C LEU A 222 16.20 6.73 -4.62
N ILE A 223 15.77 5.54 -4.19
CA ILE A 223 15.97 4.30 -4.97
C ILE A 223 15.32 4.43 -6.35
N MET A 224 14.10 4.97 -6.43
CA MET A 224 13.43 5.17 -7.72
C MET A 224 14.15 6.17 -8.61
N LEU A 225 14.65 7.28 -8.06
CA LEU A 225 15.49 8.22 -8.82
C LEU A 225 16.76 7.57 -9.34
N LEU A 226 17.44 6.75 -8.54
CA LEU A 226 18.64 6.02 -8.95
C LEU A 226 18.33 4.99 -10.05
N ILE A 227 17.21 4.27 -9.95
CA ILE A 227 16.77 3.35 -11.02
C ILE A 227 16.43 4.15 -12.28
N GLY A 228 15.74 5.28 -12.18
CA GLY A 228 15.48 6.17 -13.31
C GLY A 228 16.77 6.62 -13.99
N LEU A 229 17.76 7.07 -13.22
CA LEU A 229 19.09 7.42 -13.77
C LEU A 229 19.78 6.23 -14.42
N ALA A 230 19.72 5.06 -13.80
CA ALA A 230 20.28 3.84 -14.38
C ALA A 230 19.61 3.46 -15.71
N THR A 231 18.29 3.60 -15.81
CA THR A 231 17.56 3.34 -17.07
C THR A 231 17.90 4.36 -18.15
N THR A 232 18.14 5.62 -17.79
CA THR A 232 18.47 6.66 -18.79
C THR A 232 19.93 6.59 -19.27
N PHE A 233 20.89 6.30 -18.38
CA PHE A 233 22.32 6.49 -18.66
C PHE A 233 23.16 5.21 -18.72
N THR A 234 22.55 4.03 -18.57
CA THR A 234 23.29 2.76 -18.53
C THR A 234 22.79 1.74 -19.56
N VAL A 235 23.46 0.61 -19.60
CA VAL A 235 23.07 -0.56 -20.43
C VAL A 235 21.66 -1.08 -20.12
N VAL A 236 21.11 -0.76 -18.95
CA VAL A 236 19.75 -1.13 -18.56
C VAL A 236 18.72 -0.46 -19.48
N GLY A 237 18.90 0.82 -19.80
CA GLY A 237 18.03 1.52 -20.75
C GLY A 237 18.10 0.96 -22.16
N ASN A 238 19.30 0.61 -22.62
CA ASN A 238 19.50 -0.04 -23.92
C ASN A 238 18.80 -1.41 -23.96
N TYR A 239 18.91 -2.19 -22.90
CA TYR A 239 18.21 -3.47 -22.77
C TYR A 239 16.68 -3.30 -22.82
N ILE A 240 16.12 -2.33 -22.08
CA ILE A 240 14.69 -2.04 -22.10
C ILE A 240 14.25 -1.61 -23.50
N SER A 241 15.00 -0.71 -24.14
CA SER A 241 14.68 -0.20 -25.47
C SER A 241 14.72 -1.30 -26.54
N SER A 242 15.66 -2.22 -26.46
CA SER A 242 15.78 -3.33 -27.42
C SER A 242 14.68 -4.38 -27.27
N ASN A 243 14.16 -4.58 -26.05
CA ASN A 243 13.16 -5.61 -25.79
C ASN A 243 11.70 -5.12 -25.86
N PHE A 244 11.44 -3.83 -25.60
CA PHE A 244 10.07 -3.30 -25.48
C PHE A 244 9.65 -2.36 -26.60
N GLY A 245 10.60 -1.82 -27.35
CA GLY A 245 10.28 -0.80 -28.35
C GLY A 245 9.65 0.50 -27.78
N PRO A 246 9.63 1.61 -28.56
CA PRO A 246 9.00 2.83 -28.14
C PRO A 246 7.47 2.64 -28.06
N PRO A 247 6.73 3.29 -27.11
CA PRO A 247 7.18 4.33 -26.16
C PRO A 247 7.50 3.80 -24.75
N ILE A 248 7.62 2.49 -24.55
CA ILE A 248 7.70 1.87 -23.21
C ILE A 248 8.91 2.34 -22.39
N PRO A 249 10.13 2.46 -22.95
CA PRO A 249 11.28 2.94 -22.19
C PRO A 249 11.05 4.32 -21.58
N THR A 250 10.54 5.26 -22.36
CA THR A 250 10.25 6.63 -21.91
C THR A 250 9.18 6.66 -20.81
N LEU A 251 8.17 5.80 -20.89
CA LEU A 251 7.15 5.69 -19.83
C LEU A 251 7.74 5.14 -18.54
N ILE A 252 8.62 4.15 -18.60
CA ILE A 252 9.33 3.58 -17.45
C ILE A 252 10.21 4.65 -16.79
N GLU A 253 11.01 5.37 -17.56
CA GLU A 253 11.84 6.47 -17.06
C GLU A 253 11.00 7.55 -16.38
N LEU A 254 9.97 8.04 -17.05
CA LEU A 254 9.06 9.06 -16.52
C LEU A 254 8.43 8.60 -15.20
N MET A 255 8.02 7.34 -15.12
CA MET A 255 7.44 6.79 -13.90
C MET A 255 8.45 6.80 -12.75
N PHE A 256 9.67 6.32 -12.96
CA PHE A 256 10.68 6.32 -11.93
C PHE A 256 11.02 7.72 -11.44
N TYR A 257 11.20 8.67 -12.37
CA TYR A 257 11.48 10.05 -12.00
C TYR A 257 10.31 10.73 -11.30
N ALA A 258 9.12 10.68 -11.87
CA ALA A 258 7.94 11.31 -11.26
C ALA A 258 7.65 10.72 -9.87
N SER A 259 7.68 9.42 -9.75
CA SER A 259 7.44 8.70 -8.50
C SER A 259 8.53 9.00 -7.46
N GLY A 260 9.79 8.96 -7.88
CA GLY A 260 10.94 9.25 -7.03
C GLY A 260 10.90 10.68 -6.51
N VAL A 261 10.64 11.65 -7.39
CA VAL A 261 10.52 13.08 -6.99
C VAL A 261 9.36 13.28 -6.01
N VAL A 262 8.18 12.72 -6.29
CA VAL A 262 7.02 12.86 -5.40
C VAL A 262 7.30 12.31 -4.00
N LEU A 263 7.82 11.09 -3.90
CA LEU A 263 8.16 10.51 -2.60
C LEU A 263 9.28 11.26 -1.89
N PHE A 264 10.30 11.67 -2.63
CA PHE A 264 11.44 12.41 -2.07
C PHE A 264 11.00 13.78 -1.51
N VAL A 265 10.21 14.53 -2.29
CA VAL A 265 9.66 15.82 -1.84
C VAL A 265 8.73 15.65 -0.64
N LEU A 266 7.82 14.67 -0.66
CA LEU A 266 6.95 14.39 0.49
C LEU A 266 7.76 14.01 1.73
N GLY A 267 8.80 13.19 1.58
CA GLY A 267 9.71 12.84 2.68
C GLY A 267 10.41 14.06 3.29
N ILE A 268 10.90 14.99 2.46
CA ILE A 268 11.49 16.25 2.92
C ILE A 268 10.45 17.13 3.62
N LEU A 269 9.27 17.30 3.04
CA LEU A 269 8.20 18.14 3.64
C LEU A 269 7.79 17.61 5.01
N ILE A 270 7.68 16.29 5.17
CA ILE A 270 7.38 15.68 6.47
C ILE A 270 8.51 15.92 7.46
N TYR A 271 9.76 15.76 7.04
CA TYR A 271 10.93 16.01 7.90
C TYR A 271 11.02 17.45 8.36
N THR A 272 10.88 18.41 7.45
CA THR A 272 10.96 19.86 7.76
C THR A 272 9.76 20.34 8.56
N GLY A 273 8.54 19.90 8.24
CA GLY A 273 7.34 20.22 9.00
C GLY A 273 7.42 19.73 10.45
N GLN A 274 7.99 18.55 10.69
CA GLN A 274 8.22 18.05 12.04
C GLN A 274 9.25 18.88 12.81
N LYS A 275 10.32 19.35 12.16
CA LYS A 275 11.30 20.25 12.78
C LYS A 275 10.67 21.57 13.21
N PHE A 276 9.81 22.14 12.39
CA PHE A 276 9.14 23.41 12.69
C PHE A 276 8.23 23.30 13.92
N ILE A 277 7.42 22.26 14.00
CA ILE A 277 6.52 22.00 15.16
C ILE A 277 7.33 21.79 16.44
N TRP A 278 8.49 21.15 16.38
CA TRP A 278 9.32 20.91 17.54
C TRP A 278 9.98 22.20 18.06
N HIS A 279 10.45 23.08 17.17
CA HIS A 279 11.01 24.38 17.55
C HIS A 279 9.97 25.30 18.19
N SER A 280 8.75 25.33 17.70
CA SER A 280 7.67 26.13 18.29
C SER A 280 7.27 25.63 19.68
N SER A 281 7.22 24.32 19.91
CA SER A 281 6.89 23.73 21.21
C SER A 281 8.01 23.89 22.26
N LEU A 282 9.28 24.00 21.84
CA LEU A 282 10.39 24.30 22.73
C LEU A 282 10.40 25.77 23.15
N LYS A 283 10.10 26.71 22.24
CA LYS A 283 9.97 28.12 22.58
C LYS A 283 8.86 28.36 23.62
N GLU A 284 7.70 27.71 23.43
CA GLU A 284 6.57 27.81 24.38
C GLU A 284 6.88 27.22 25.77
N LYS A 285 7.82 26.25 25.87
CA LYS A 285 8.29 25.69 27.16
C LYS A 285 9.36 26.51 27.84
N ILE A 286 10.05 27.36 27.11
CA ILE A 286 11.11 28.24 27.66
C ILE A 286 10.50 29.58 28.12
N GLU A 287 9.38 29.99 27.54
CA GLU A 287 8.65 31.21 27.89
C GLU A 287 7.64 31.02 29.05
N LYS A 288 7.44 29.77 29.54
CA LYS A 288 6.69 29.44 30.76
C LYS A 288 7.63 29.06 31.89
#